data_6176a231815f60111cbc811d7a11f34b
#
_entry.id   6176a231815f60111cbc811d7a11f34b
#
_cell.length_a   1.000
_cell.length_b   1.000
_cell.length_c   1.000
_cell.angle_alpha   90.00
_cell.angle_beta   90.00
_cell.angle_gamma   90.00
#
_symmetry.space_group_name_H-M   'P 1'
#
loop_
_entity.id
_entity.type
_entity.pdbx_description
1 polymer ?
#
loop_
_entity_poly.entity_id
_entity_poly.type
_entity_poly.pdbx_seq_one_letter_code
_entity_poly.pdbx_strand_id
1 'polypeptide(L)'
;MLQEENQTAKIENDDEISLIDLFAVLWKRKKMIIGITVAAMVAVVIYSVISLMLPPEKSYLPNEYTVYSTMLINDESDTGGIDLGGAGSLASLLGVSIPSGGSNTSSLIMYLVKSDLFLDALVKEFDIVKKYEIEKSPIANSRDAIRELVTAEFESDTGVLKFSCTSTEVEFAYNVVN
;
A
#
# COMPACT_ATOMS: atom_id res chain seq x y z
N MET A 1 -39.38 -63.13 -22.20
CA MET A 1 -38.50 -62.76 -21.06
C MET A 1 -37.02 -62.56 -21.49
N LEU A 2 -36.72 -62.21 -22.72
CA LEU A 2 -35.33 -61.97 -23.18
C LEU A 2 -35.16 -60.65 -23.93
N GLN A 3 -36.13 -59.73 -23.85
CA GLN A 3 -36.06 -58.43 -24.52
C GLN A 3 -36.03 -57.20 -23.56
N GLU A 4 -36.23 -57.41 -22.27
CA GLU A 4 -36.20 -56.31 -21.29
C GLU A 4 -34.82 -56.11 -20.65
N GLU A 5 -33.91 -57.07 -20.76
CA GLU A 5 -32.56 -56.98 -20.18
C GLU A 5 -31.57 -56.18 -21.01
N ASN A 6 -31.95 -55.82 -22.24
CA ASN A 6 -31.04 -55.10 -23.16
C ASN A 6 -31.32 -53.61 -23.28
N GLN A 7 -32.34 -53.08 -22.55
CA GLN A 7 -32.64 -51.64 -22.55
C GLN A 7 -32.12 -50.91 -21.31
N THR A 8 -31.84 -51.63 -20.22
CA THR A 8 -31.30 -51.03 -19.00
C THR A 8 -29.80 -50.75 -19.05
N ALA A 9 -29.06 -51.43 -19.95
CA ALA A 9 -27.61 -51.22 -20.10
C ALA A 9 -27.23 -50.00 -20.94
N LYS A 10 -28.20 -49.29 -21.55
CA LYS A 10 -27.92 -48.17 -22.47
C LYS A 10 -28.14 -46.79 -21.88
N ILE A 11 -28.63 -46.72 -20.64
CA ILE A 11 -28.98 -45.41 -19.99
C ILE A 11 -27.91 -44.93 -19.01
N GLU A 12 -26.91 -45.78 -18.69
CA GLU A 12 -25.95 -45.45 -17.61
C GLU A 12 -24.62 -44.82 -18.09
N ASN A 13 -24.50 -44.53 -19.42
CA ASN A 13 -23.25 -43.97 -19.99
C ASN A 13 -23.36 -42.56 -20.57
N ASP A 14 -24.47 -41.84 -20.35
CA ASP A 14 -24.68 -40.53 -20.99
C ASP A 14 -24.32 -39.30 -20.16
N ASP A 15 -23.94 -39.47 -18.89
CA ASP A 15 -23.60 -38.34 -18.00
C ASP A 15 -22.11 -38.26 -17.56
N GLU A 16 -21.28 -39.25 -17.97
CA GLU A 16 -19.85 -39.12 -17.72
C GLU A 16 -19.19 -38.35 -18.86
N ILE A 17 -18.92 -37.07 -18.62
CA ILE A 17 -18.10 -36.24 -19.51
C ILE A 17 -16.72 -36.90 -19.59
N SER A 18 -16.47 -37.63 -20.65
CA SER A 18 -15.18 -38.28 -20.89
C SER A 18 -14.11 -37.20 -21.04
N LEU A 19 -13.10 -37.23 -20.18
CA LEU A 19 -11.93 -36.33 -20.27
C LEU A 19 -11.26 -36.42 -21.66
N ILE A 20 -11.39 -37.57 -22.33
CA ILE A 20 -10.86 -37.81 -23.67
C ILE A 20 -11.64 -36.99 -24.70
N ASP A 21 -12.97 -36.91 -24.58
CA ASP A 21 -13.81 -36.12 -25.48
C ASP A 21 -13.57 -34.63 -25.29
N LEU A 22 -13.40 -34.20 -24.03
CA LEU A 22 -13.01 -32.81 -23.71
C LEU A 22 -11.68 -32.48 -24.39
N PHE A 23 -10.69 -33.37 -24.30
CA PHE A 23 -9.38 -33.17 -24.89
C PHE A 23 -9.43 -33.15 -26.41
N ALA A 24 -10.25 -34.02 -27.02
CA ALA A 24 -10.46 -34.06 -28.46
C ALA A 24 -11.09 -32.74 -28.98
N VAL A 25 -12.07 -32.19 -28.29
CA VAL A 25 -12.68 -30.89 -28.63
C VAL A 25 -11.66 -29.76 -28.49
N LEU A 26 -10.85 -29.77 -27.42
CA LEU A 26 -9.78 -28.78 -27.18
C LEU A 26 -8.74 -28.84 -28.32
N TRP A 27 -8.32 -30.04 -28.70
CA TRP A 27 -7.38 -30.27 -29.81
C TRP A 27 -7.92 -29.81 -31.16
N LYS A 28 -9.20 -30.06 -31.42
CA LYS A 28 -9.90 -29.60 -32.63
C LYS A 28 -9.92 -28.08 -32.76
N ARG A 29 -10.01 -27.36 -31.62
CA ARG A 29 -10.08 -25.90 -31.58
C ARG A 29 -8.76 -25.23 -31.19
N LYS A 30 -7.62 -25.96 -31.21
CA LYS A 30 -6.30 -25.46 -30.77
C LYS A 30 -5.90 -24.14 -31.41
N LYS A 31 -6.19 -23.96 -32.72
CA LYS A 31 -5.86 -22.71 -33.42
C LYS A 31 -6.61 -21.50 -32.86
N MET A 32 -7.86 -21.69 -32.47
CA MET A 32 -8.68 -20.62 -31.86
C MET A 32 -8.18 -20.30 -30.47
N ILE A 33 -7.84 -21.28 -29.66
CA ILE A 33 -7.31 -21.11 -28.30
C ILE A 33 -5.97 -20.38 -28.35
N ILE A 34 -5.06 -20.84 -29.21
CA ILE A 34 -3.75 -20.20 -29.41
C ILE A 34 -3.94 -18.74 -29.87
N GLY A 35 -4.87 -18.49 -30.81
CA GLY A 35 -5.15 -17.15 -31.29
C GLY A 35 -5.63 -16.20 -30.19
N ILE A 36 -6.56 -16.64 -29.34
CA ILE A 36 -7.06 -15.86 -28.21
C ILE A 36 -5.95 -15.61 -27.19
N THR A 37 -5.15 -16.64 -26.88
CA THR A 37 -4.03 -16.50 -25.92
C THR A 37 -2.98 -15.51 -26.42
N VAL A 38 -2.60 -15.58 -27.69
CA VAL A 38 -1.64 -14.65 -28.29
C VAL A 38 -2.21 -13.23 -28.32
N ALA A 39 -3.49 -13.07 -28.69
CA ALA A 39 -4.14 -11.77 -28.67
C ALA A 39 -4.18 -11.15 -27.26
N ALA A 40 -4.48 -11.97 -26.24
CA ALA A 40 -4.46 -11.53 -24.84
C ALA A 40 -3.05 -11.12 -24.38
N MET A 41 -2.02 -11.89 -24.73
CA MET A 41 -0.63 -11.53 -24.41
C MET A 41 -0.22 -10.20 -25.06
N VAL A 42 -0.55 -10.00 -26.33
CA VAL A 42 -0.25 -8.75 -27.05
C VAL A 42 -0.98 -7.58 -26.41
N ALA A 43 -2.24 -7.75 -26.03
CA ALA A 43 -3.02 -6.71 -25.35
C ALA A 43 -2.38 -6.30 -24.01
N VAL A 44 -1.92 -7.27 -23.20
CA VAL A 44 -1.24 -7.01 -21.92
C VAL A 44 0.09 -6.27 -22.15
N VAL A 45 0.87 -6.68 -23.15
CA VAL A 45 2.14 -6.01 -23.46
C VAL A 45 1.90 -4.56 -23.89
N ILE A 46 0.93 -4.32 -24.78
CA ILE A 46 0.57 -2.96 -25.22
C ILE A 46 0.13 -2.11 -24.02
N TYR A 47 -0.73 -2.65 -23.17
CA TYR A 47 -1.19 -1.96 -21.97
C TYR A 47 -0.04 -1.60 -21.03
N SER A 48 0.90 -2.54 -20.82
CA SER A 48 2.07 -2.33 -19.99
C SER A 48 2.99 -1.24 -20.55
N VAL A 49 3.25 -1.25 -21.84
CA VAL A 49 4.08 -0.23 -22.50
C VAL A 49 3.43 1.15 -22.41
N ILE A 50 2.12 1.25 -22.64
CA ILE A 50 1.39 2.52 -22.49
C ILE A 50 1.50 3.03 -21.04
N SER A 51 1.32 2.15 -20.04
CA SER A 51 1.44 2.52 -18.63
C SER A 51 2.84 3.05 -18.27
N LEU A 52 3.91 2.49 -18.84
CA LEU A 52 5.27 2.96 -18.61
C LEU A 52 5.59 4.29 -19.31
N MET A 53 4.89 4.62 -20.40
CA MET A 53 5.08 5.88 -21.12
C MET A 53 4.28 7.05 -20.55
N LEU A 54 3.28 6.76 -19.70
CA LEU A 54 2.53 7.82 -19.04
C LEU A 54 3.35 8.42 -17.89
N PRO A 55 3.22 9.74 -17.65
CA PRO A 55 3.80 10.34 -16.46
C PRO A 55 3.27 9.64 -15.18
N PRO A 56 4.10 9.53 -14.11
CA PRO A 56 3.77 8.75 -12.92
C PRO A 56 2.43 9.12 -12.28
N GLU A 57 2.02 10.38 -12.39
CA GLU A 57 0.74 10.88 -11.87
C GLU A 57 -0.51 10.34 -12.60
N LYS A 58 -0.34 9.90 -13.84
CA LYS A 58 -1.45 9.42 -14.72
C LYS A 58 -1.31 7.95 -15.10
N SER A 59 -0.25 7.30 -14.63
CA SER A 59 -0.02 5.87 -14.89
C SER A 59 -0.95 5.01 -14.04
N TYR A 60 -1.43 3.93 -14.61
CA TYR A 60 -2.18 2.91 -13.86
C TYR A 60 -1.29 2.07 -12.92
N LEU A 61 0.03 2.12 -13.12
CA LEU A 61 1.06 1.48 -12.29
C LEU A 61 2.15 2.53 -12.04
N PRO A 62 1.90 3.51 -11.16
CA PRO A 62 2.89 4.53 -10.84
C PRO A 62 4.09 3.87 -10.14
N ASN A 63 5.28 4.36 -10.47
CA ASN A 63 6.47 4.02 -9.71
C ASN A 63 6.39 4.75 -8.38
N GLU A 64 6.32 4.02 -7.29
CA GLU A 64 6.35 4.55 -5.94
C GLU A 64 7.75 4.40 -5.33
N TYR A 65 8.17 5.45 -4.65
CA TYR A 65 9.46 5.50 -3.98
C TYR A 65 9.22 5.68 -2.49
N THR A 66 9.78 4.77 -1.70
CA THR A 66 9.73 4.87 -0.24
C THR A 66 11.06 5.39 0.28
N VAL A 67 11.02 6.56 0.88
CA VAL A 67 12.14 7.15 1.62
C VAL A 67 11.87 6.97 3.10
N TYR A 68 12.92 6.68 3.89
CA TYR A 68 12.79 6.51 5.33
C TYR A 68 13.91 7.19 6.09
N SER A 69 13.58 7.65 7.28
CA SER A 69 14.53 8.11 8.30
C SER A 69 14.40 7.21 9.53
N THR A 70 15.51 7.00 10.20
CA THR A 70 15.57 6.21 11.43
C THR A 70 16.08 7.07 12.56
N MET A 71 15.38 7.04 13.70
CA MET A 71 15.74 7.76 14.92
C MET A 71 15.84 6.77 16.06
N LEU A 72 16.88 6.88 16.86
CA LEU A 72 17.01 6.10 18.10
C LEU A 72 16.28 6.83 19.22
N ILE A 73 15.31 6.16 19.82
CA ILE A 73 14.64 6.66 21.03
C ILE A 73 15.32 6.00 22.23
N ASN A 74 16.07 6.80 22.98
CA ASN A 74 16.67 6.32 24.21
C ASN A 74 15.67 6.50 25.37
N ASP A 75 15.14 5.40 25.88
CA ASP A 75 14.23 5.38 27.04
C ASP A 75 14.99 5.38 28.37
N GLU A 76 16.32 5.62 28.37
CA GLU A 76 17.07 5.71 29.62
C GLU A 76 16.55 6.88 30.48
N SER A 77 15.90 6.48 31.54
CA SER A 77 15.42 7.34 32.63
C SER A 77 16.59 7.82 33.50
N ASP A 78 17.55 8.53 32.95
CA ASP A 78 18.53 9.22 33.77
C ASP A 78 18.33 10.74 33.66
N THR A 79 18.09 11.34 34.78
CA THR A 79 17.92 12.70 35.24
C THR A 79 18.53 13.82 34.38
N GLY A 80 18.20 13.92 33.14
CA GLY A 80 18.59 15.03 32.27
C GLY A 80 17.56 15.16 31.16
N GLY A 81 16.93 16.32 31.09
CA GLY A 81 15.83 16.60 30.18
C GLY A 81 16.07 15.98 28.81
N ILE A 82 15.03 15.31 28.28
CA ILE A 82 15.04 14.67 26.98
C ILE A 82 15.47 15.69 25.94
N ASP A 83 16.71 15.59 25.49
CA ASP A 83 17.16 16.33 24.31
C ASP A 83 16.58 15.61 23.07
N LEU A 84 15.29 15.82 22.88
CA LEU A 84 14.53 15.37 21.71
C LEU A 84 14.86 16.25 20.52
N GLY A 85 16.13 16.50 20.21
CA GLY A 85 16.61 17.25 19.07
C GLY A 85 15.55 17.92 18.17
N GLY A 86 14.93 17.17 17.31
CA GLY A 86 13.82 17.65 16.48
C GLY A 86 12.42 17.41 17.06
N ALA A 87 12.20 16.32 17.82
CA ALA A 87 10.87 15.95 18.32
C ALA A 87 10.42 16.79 19.52
N GLY A 88 11.34 17.27 20.36
CA GLY A 88 11.04 18.22 21.44
C GLY A 88 10.61 19.58 20.91
N SER A 89 11.20 20.02 19.81
CA SER A 89 10.79 21.26 19.14
C SER A 89 9.41 21.12 18.49
N LEU A 90 9.09 19.97 17.91
CA LEU A 90 7.76 19.69 17.36
C LEU A 90 6.70 19.65 18.47
N ALA A 91 6.97 18.99 19.60
CA ALA A 91 6.04 18.93 20.70
C ALA A 91 5.77 20.31 21.32
N SER A 92 6.81 21.14 21.44
CA SER A 92 6.65 22.52 21.92
C SER A 92 5.91 23.41 20.93
N LEU A 93 6.11 23.21 19.64
CA LEU A 93 5.40 23.91 18.58
C LEU A 93 3.90 23.56 18.56
N LEU A 94 3.58 22.33 18.94
CA LEU A 94 2.23 21.80 19.04
C LEU A 94 1.56 22.09 20.40
N GLY A 95 2.26 22.80 21.32
CA GLY A 95 1.75 23.13 22.64
C GLY A 95 1.56 21.92 23.56
N VAL A 96 2.20 20.78 23.25
CA VAL A 96 2.15 19.57 24.05
C VAL A 96 3.32 19.58 25.04
N SER A 97 3.03 19.74 26.34
CA SER A 97 4.01 19.54 27.40
C SER A 97 4.18 18.02 27.61
N ILE A 98 5.33 17.49 27.26
CA ILE A 98 5.67 16.11 27.54
C ILE A 98 6.03 16.00 29.02
N PRO A 99 5.30 15.19 29.82
CA PRO A 99 5.66 14.98 31.23
C PRO A 99 7.03 14.27 31.29
N SER A 100 7.96 14.85 31.99
CA SER A 100 9.28 14.25 32.27
C SER A 100 9.10 13.13 33.31
N GLY A 101 8.70 11.96 32.86
CA GLY A 101 8.47 10.83 33.77
C GLY A 101 8.26 9.53 33.03
N GLY A 102 9.33 8.80 32.85
CA GLY A 102 9.45 7.35 32.77
C GLY A 102 8.55 6.53 31.83
N SER A 103 9.19 5.67 31.12
CA SER A 103 8.72 4.39 30.54
C SER A 103 7.76 4.35 29.35
N ASN A 104 7.32 5.46 28.79
CA ASN A 104 6.41 5.45 27.63
C ASN A 104 6.75 6.48 26.54
N THR A 105 7.99 6.94 26.46
CA THR A 105 8.41 7.95 25.48
C THR A 105 8.18 7.49 24.05
N SER A 106 8.50 6.25 23.77
CA SER A 106 8.28 5.62 22.46
C SER A 106 6.80 5.55 22.10
N SER A 107 5.95 5.15 23.06
CA SER A 107 4.49 5.10 22.86
C SER A 107 3.90 6.49 22.64
N LEU A 108 4.41 7.50 23.35
CA LEU A 108 3.98 8.89 23.20
C LEU A 108 4.37 9.44 21.83
N ILE A 109 5.59 9.17 21.37
CA ILE A 109 6.06 9.60 20.04
C ILE A 109 5.22 8.93 18.95
N MET A 110 4.96 7.62 19.06
CA MET A 110 4.09 6.92 18.12
C MET A 110 2.66 7.46 18.10
N TYR A 111 2.14 7.85 19.25
CA TYR A 111 0.83 8.51 19.34
C TYR A 111 0.86 9.88 18.67
N LEU A 112 1.91 10.65 18.92
CA LEU A 112 2.07 12.00 18.36
C LEU A 112 2.15 11.97 16.83
N VAL A 113 2.97 11.10 16.28
CA VAL A 113 3.15 10.94 14.82
C VAL A 113 1.85 10.51 14.12
N LYS A 114 1.00 9.76 14.81
CA LYS A 114 -0.32 9.34 14.29
C LYS A 114 -1.44 10.34 14.59
N SER A 115 -1.16 11.39 15.35
CA SER A 115 -2.17 12.38 15.74
C SER A 115 -2.59 13.25 14.57
N ASP A 116 -3.84 13.69 14.59
CA ASP A 116 -4.36 14.64 13.60
C ASP A 116 -3.58 15.96 13.58
N LEU A 117 -2.99 16.31 14.70
CA LEU A 117 -2.23 17.54 14.85
C LEU A 117 -0.92 17.49 14.05
N PHE A 118 -0.22 16.36 14.08
CA PHE A 118 0.97 16.12 13.27
C PHE A 118 0.63 16.07 11.78
N LEU A 119 -0.46 15.38 11.44
CA LEU A 119 -0.93 15.30 10.05
C LEU A 119 -1.31 16.68 9.51
N ASP A 120 -1.98 17.53 10.31
CA ASP A 120 -2.31 18.90 9.91
C ASP A 120 -1.07 19.77 9.69
N ALA A 121 -0.03 19.57 10.51
CA ALA A 121 1.24 20.26 10.30
C ALA A 121 1.87 19.88 8.95
N LEU A 122 1.90 18.58 8.63
CA LEU A 122 2.40 18.11 7.33
C LEU A 122 1.53 18.60 6.16
N VAL A 123 0.21 18.55 6.30
CA VAL A 123 -0.73 19.05 5.28
C VAL A 123 -0.45 20.53 4.97
N LYS A 124 -0.20 21.34 6.00
CA LYS A 124 0.06 22.76 5.86
C LYS A 124 1.46 23.04 5.30
N GLU A 125 2.48 22.32 5.75
CA GLU A 125 3.87 22.53 5.33
C GLU A 125 4.06 22.18 3.86
N PHE A 126 3.45 21.10 3.41
CA PHE A 126 3.60 20.60 2.05
C PHE A 126 2.45 20.98 1.10
N ASP A 127 1.52 21.86 1.55
CA ASP A 127 0.37 22.33 0.77
C ASP A 127 -0.40 21.20 0.07
N ILE A 128 -0.66 20.12 0.82
CA ILE A 128 -1.25 18.86 0.31
C ILE A 128 -2.59 19.08 -0.37
N VAL A 129 -3.41 20.00 0.16
CA VAL A 129 -4.71 20.33 -0.41
C VAL A 129 -4.57 20.79 -1.85
N LYS A 130 -3.56 21.61 -2.15
CA LYS A 130 -3.31 22.13 -3.48
C LYS A 130 -2.60 21.09 -4.36
N LYS A 131 -1.63 20.37 -3.79
CA LYS A 131 -0.86 19.35 -4.51
C LYS A 131 -1.74 18.23 -5.07
N TYR A 132 -2.76 17.79 -4.30
CA TYR A 132 -3.67 16.71 -4.69
C TYR A 132 -5.04 17.23 -5.16
N GLU A 133 -5.19 18.54 -5.40
CA GLU A 133 -6.41 19.18 -5.90
C GLU A 133 -7.66 18.78 -5.09
N ILE A 134 -7.56 18.76 -3.75
CA ILE A 134 -8.61 18.29 -2.86
C ILE A 134 -9.68 19.36 -2.70
N GLU A 135 -10.79 19.25 -3.45
CA GLU A 135 -11.90 20.19 -3.39
C GLU A 135 -12.92 19.88 -2.30
N LYS A 136 -13.18 18.59 -2.03
CA LYS A 136 -14.17 18.16 -1.04
C LYS A 136 -13.56 17.90 0.30
N SER A 137 -14.17 18.43 1.37
CA SER A 137 -13.72 18.19 2.76
C SER A 137 -12.20 18.31 2.92
N PRO A 138 -11.58 19.46 2.61
CA PRO A 138 -10.13 19.57 2.45
C PRO A 138 -9.36 19.13 3.69
N ILE A 139 -9.89 19.37 4.90
CA ILE A 139 -9.23 18.97 6.15
C ILE A 139 -9.22 17.43 6.30
N ALA A 140 -10.35 16.77 6.12
CA ALA A 140 -10.43 15.32 6.31
C ALA A 140 -9.67 14.57 5.20
N ASN A 141 -9.92 14.91 3.95
CA ASN A 141 -9.32 14.21 2.83
C ASN A 141 -7.82 14.45 2.70
N SER A 142 -7.31 15.62 3.11
CA SER A 142 -5.87 15.87 3.13
C SER A 142 -5.14 15.08 4.22
N ARG A 143 -5.78 14.91 5.41
CA ARG A 143 -5.24 14.02 6.45
C ARG A 143 -5.20 12.57 6.01
N ASP A 144 -6.27 12.10 5.34
CA ASP A 144 -6.32 10.74 4.83
C ASP A 144 -5.26 10.52 3.74
N ALA A 145 -5.08 11.48 2.84
CA ALA A 145 -4.03 11.43 1.83
C ALA A 145 -2.63 11.32 2.46
N ILE A 146 -2.31 12.15 3.46
CA ILE A 146 -1.02 12.06 4.16
C ILE A 146 -0.90 10.74 4.94
N ARG A 147 -1.97 10.27 5.57
CA ARG A 147 -1.96 9.01 6.32
C ARG A 147 -1.66 7.79 5.45
N GLU A 148 -2.03 7.82 4.17
CA GLU A 148 -1.67 6.78 3.19
C GLU A 148 -0.20 6.87 2.77
N LEU A 149 0.37 8.08 2.73
CA LEU A 149 1.74 8.30 2.28
C LEU A 149 2.78 8.05 3.38
N VAL A 150 2.46 8.32 4.65
CA VAL A 150 3.41 8.22 5.75
C VAL A 150 3.15 7.02 6.64
N THR A 151 4.22 6.35 7.05
CA THR A 151 4.19 5.23 7.98
C THR A 151 5.24 5.42 9.05
N ALA A 152 4.86 5.19 10.30
CA ALA A 152 5.77 5.18 11.43
C ALA A 152 5.75 3.81 12.11
N GLU A 153 6.93 3.21 12.28
CA GLU A 153 7.15 1.92 12.91
C GLU A 153 8.17 2.08 14.04
N PHE A 154 7.87 1.50 15.17
CA PHE A 154 8.80 1.48 16.31
C PHE A 154 9.19 0.04 16.63
N GLU A 155 10.48 -0.21 16.63
CA GLU A 155 11.07 -1.51 16.98
C GLU A 155 11.51 -1.47 18.46
N SER A 156 10.76 -2.17 19.30
CA SER A 156 10.98 -2.17 20.75
C SER A 156 12.31 -2.76 21.18
N ASP A 157 12.84 -3.72 20.41
CA ASP A 157 14.07 -4.44 20.74
C ASP A 157 15.32 -3.57 20.54
N THR A 158 15.27 -2.68 19.57
CA THR A 158 16.39 -1.80 19.21
C THR A 158 16.18 -0.36 19.65
N GLY A 159 14.96 0.02 20.05
CA GLY A 159 14.59 1.40 20.36
C GLY A 159 14.56 2.31 19.13
N VAL A 160 14.52 1.75 17.94
CA VAL A 160 14.55 2.51 16.68
C VAL A 160 13.14 2.86 16.23
N LEU A 161 12.89 4.13 16.02
CA LEU A 161 11.73 4.64 15.29
C LEU A 161 12.10 4.82 13.82
N LYS A 162 11.38 4.16 12.95
CA LYS A 162 11.46 4.32 11.50
C LYS A 162 10.27 5.12 11.02
N PHE A 163 10.53 6.28 10.43
CA PHE A 163 9.52 7.10 9.78
C PHE A 163 9.74 7.04 8.27
N SER A 164 8.72 6.70 7.50
CA SER A 164 8.80 6.54 6.06
C SER A 164 7.69 7.27 5.35
N CYS A 165 8.01 7.75 4.14
CA CYS A 165 7.05 8.34 3.22
C CYS A 165 7.17 7.64 1.87
N THR A 166 6.03 7.21 1.33
CA THR A 166 5.91 6.59 0.00
C THR A 166 5.21 7.55 -0.94
N SER A 167 5.86 7.92 -2.04
CA SER A 167 5.29 8.83 -3.02
C SER A 167 5.80 8.52 -4.42
N THR A 168 5.07 8.98 -5.43
CA THR A 168 5.51 8.95 -6.83
C THR A 168 6.65 9.94 -7.11
N GLU A 169 6.81 10.96 -6.25
CA GLU A 169 7.86 11.96 -6.32
C GLU A 169 8.91 11.73 -5.23
N VAL A 170 10.12 11.39 -5.63
CA VAL A 170 11.24 11.13 -4.70
C VAL A 170 11.57 12.35 -3.84
N GLU A 171 11.60 13.53 -4.46
CA GLU A 171 11.94 14.78 -3.75
C GLU A 171 10.91 15.13 -2.67
N PHE A 172 9.63 14.94 -2.96
CA PHE A 172 8.57 15.12 -1.98
C PHE A 172 8.72 14.13 -0.81
N ALA A 173 8.91 12.83 -1.11
CA ALA A 173 9.10 11.82 -0.07
C ALA A 173 10.33 12.11 0.81
N TYR A 174 11.41 12.59 0.20
CA TYR A 174 12.63 12.99 0.91
C TYR A 174 12.38 14.18 1.85
N ASN A 175 11.70 15.21 1.37
CA ASN A 175 11.43 16.42 2.17
C ASN A 175 10.46 16.16 3.34
N VAL A 176 9.52 15.21 3.17
CA VAL A 176 8.59 14.82 4.26
C VAL A 176 9.31 14.08 5.38
N VAL A 177 10.38 13.34 5.07
CA VAL A 177 11.09 12.48 6.02
C VAL A 177 12.23 13.20 6.73
N ASN A 178 12.81 14.27 6.14
CA ASN A 178 13.90 15.08 6.69
C ASN A 178 13.45 16.43 7.22
#